data_0ec52b1efd65df76445686657178e350
#
_entry.id   0ec52b1efd65df76445686657178e350
#
_cell.length_a   1.000
_cell.length_b   1.000
_cell.length_c   1.000
_cell.angle_alpha   90.00
_cell.angle_beta   90.00
_cell.angle_gamma   90.00
#
_symmetry.space_group_name_H-M   'P 1'
#
loop_
_entity.id
_entity.type
_entity.pdbx_description
1 polymer ?
#
loop_
_entity_poly.entity_id
_entity_poly.type
_entity_poly.pdbx_seq_one_letter_code
_entity_poly.pdbx_strand_id
1 'polypeptide(L)'
;VNSSPSSSPEVLRAAAIVPAYNEAGRIGDVLRAIAASQLVNEIIVVTDGCSDSTAEEARGVAARTQELVGREMPFRIFELQQNIGKGGAMAYGAHRTDADVLLFLDADLIGLKSEQVDALLKPTLEAEADKRADMTLGLFGTPRGGVFGWWLGFCHRNVAAITGQRAIRRDVFLAIPDLTRSRFGVEIAITRYVHAWKLRMEGVPLHNVTHPIKEEKIGIFKGMRHRVNMYGEIVFYVIADTLRNSLSEPHRHQTLKMRERFGSDGD
;
A
#
# COMPACT_ATOMS: atom_id res chain seq x y z
N VAL A 1 18.94 -44.06 -2.91
CA VAL A 1 18.11 -43.25 -3.84
C VAL A 1 17.21 -42.42 -2.94
N ASN A 2 17.67 -41.23 -2.55
CA ASN A 2 16.86 -40.25 -1.83
C ASN A 2 16.11 -39.41 -2.87
N SER A 3 14.83 -39.66 -3.05
CA SER A 3 13.91 -38.78 -3.76
C SER A 3 13.57 -37.61 -2.86
N SER A 4 14.16 -36.43 -3.14
CA SER A 4 13.70 -35.17 -2.59
C SER A 4 12.23 -34.96 -2.95
N PRO A 5 11.36 -34.52 -2.04
CA PRO A 5 9.98 -34.20 -2.38
C PRO A 5 9.98 -33.00 -3.32
N SER A 6 9.43 -33.17 -4.51
CA SER A 6 9.10 -32.06 -5.41
C SER A 6 8.03 -31.21 -4.71
N SER A 7 8.44 -30.10 -4.08
CA SER A 7 7.49 -29.12 -3.59
C SER A 7 6.76 -28.52 -4.78
N SER A 8 5.46 -28.74 -4.88
CA SER A 8 4.57 -28.02 -5.77
C SER A 8 4.83 -26.50 -5.54
N PRO A 9 4.86 -25.66 -6.58
CA PRO A 9 5.06 -24.23 -6.40
C PRO A 9 4.00 -23.72 -5.44
N GLU A 10 4.44 -23.11 -4.35
CA GLU A 10 3.58 -22.51 -3.33
C GLU A 10 2.79 -21.37 -3.97
N VAL A 11 1.47 -21.54 -4.05
CA VAL A 11 0.59 -20.50 -4.62
C VAL A 11 0.42 -19.41 -3.57
N LEU A 12 1.12 -18.30 -3.76
CA LEU A 12 1.03 -17.14 -2.88
C LEU A 12 -0.36 -16.49 -2.93
N ARG A 13 -0.85 -16.08 -1.79
CA ARG A 13 -2.15 -15.44 -1.62
C ARG A 13 -1.99 -13.94 -1.39
N ALA A 14 -2.86 -13.14 -2.00
CA ALA A 14 -2.89 -11.69 -1.86
C ALA A 14 -4.16 -11.20 -1.17
N ALA A 15 -4.02 -10.33 -0.17
CA ALA A 15 -5.10 -9.60 0.45
C ALA A 15 -5.05 -8.11 0.06
N ALA A 16 -6.15 -7.57 -0.45
CA ALA A 16 -6.30 -6.14 -0.65
C ALA A 16 -6.80 -5.47 0.63
N ILE A 17 -6.08 -4.47 1.12
CA ILE A 17 -6.42 -3.69 2.31
C ILE A 17 -6.71 -2.25 1.87
N VAL A 18 -7.92 -1.79 2.16
CA VAL A 18 -8.40 -0.45 1.80
C VAL A 18 -8.69 0.33 3.09
N PRO A 19 -7.74 1.16 3.56
CA PRO A 19 -8.01 2.10 4.64
C PRO A 19 -8.89 3.24 4.11
N ALA A 20 -9.97 3.57 4.82
CA ALA A 20 -10.93 4.58 4.39
C ALA A 20 -11.31 5.52 5.54
N TYR A 21 -11.34 6.83 5.25
CA TYR A 21 -11.83 7.84 6.17
C TYR A 21 -12.69 8.86 5.43
N ASN A 22 -14.02 8.75 5.59
CA ASN A 22 -15.02 9.62 4.93
C ASN A 22 -14.86 9.64 3.39
N GLU A 23 -15.00 8.46 2.77
CA GLU A 23 -14.87 8.26 1.32
C GLU A 23 -16.16 7.73 0.68
N ALA A 24 -17.31 8.05 1.28
CA ALA A 24 -18.61 7.76 0.67
C ALA A 24 -18.72 8.37 -0.74
N GLY A 25 -19.31 7.63 -1.67
CA GLY A 25 -19.44 7.98 -3.08
C GLY A 25 -18.18 7.69 -3.92
N ARG A 26 -17.10 7.13 -3.33
CA ARG A 26 -15.86 6.80 -4.05
C ARG A 26 -15.39 5.38 -3.80
N ILE A 27 -15.46 4.94 -2.55
CA ILE A 27 -14.95 3.63 -2.14
C ILE A 27 -15.55 2.48 -2.96
N GLY A 28 -16.80 2.61 -3.39
CA GLY A 28 -17.50 1.59 -4.15
C GLY A 28 -16.83 1.25 -5.48
N ASP A 29 -16.34 2.24 -6.23
CA ASP A 29 -15.64 2.02 -7.51
C ASP A 29 -14.31 1.29 -7.31
N VAL A 30 -13.57 1.69 -6.28
CA VAL A 30 -12.30 1.04 -5.91
C VAL A 30 -12.52 -0.41 -5.54
N LEU A 31 -13.50 -0.70 -4.69
CA LEU A 31 -13.81 -2.05 -4.24
C LEU A 31 -14.28 -2.95 -5.39
N ARG A 32 -15.06 -2.43 -6.32
CA ARG A 32 -15.47 -3.19 -7.53
C ARG A 32 -14.27 -3.54 -8.40
N ALA A 33 -13.33 -2.60 -8.61
CA ALA A 33 -12.12 -2.87 -9.37
C ALA A 33 -11.24 -3.94 -8.70
N ILE A 34 -11.11 -3.90 -7.36
CA ILE A 34 -10.37 -4.91 -6.60
C ILE A 34 -11.07 -6.28 -6.70
N ALA A 35 -12.38 -6.31 -6.54
CA ALA A 35 -13.16 -7.56 -6.61
C ALA A 35 -13.06 -8.25 -7.97
N ALA A 36 -12.96 -7.47 -9.06
CA ALA A 36 -12.79 -7.98 -10.41
C ALA A 36 -11.37 -8.49 -10.73
N SER A 37 -10.38 -8.24 -9.86
CA SER A 37 -9.00 -8.76 -10.00
C SER A 37 -8.99 -10.28 -9.92
N GLN A 38 -8.15 -10.92 -10.73
CA GLN A 38 -7.96 -12.38 -10.71
C GLN A 38 -6.93 -12.83 -9.66
N LEU A 39 -6.11 -11.89 -9.15
CA LEU A 39 -5.00 -12.19 -8.25
C LEU A 39 -5.32 -11.89 -6.77
N VAL A 40 -6.37 -11.12 -6.48
CA VAL A 40 -6.81 -10.85 -5.11
C VAL A 40 -7.61 -12.04 -4.57
N ASN A 41 -7.22 -12.54 -3.41
CA ASN A 41 -7.89 -13.65 -2.73
C ASN A 41 -8.82 -13.18 -1.61
N GLU A 42 -8.63 -11.98 -1.07
CA GLU A 42 -9.38 -11.45 0.05
C GLU A 42 -9.40 -9.92 0.00
N ILE A 43 -10.52 -9.31 0.41
CA ILE A 43 -10.65 -7.85 0.55
C ILE A 43 -10.91 -7.50 2.01
N ILE A 44 -10.14 -6.57 2.53
CA ILE A 44 -10.27 -6.02 3.89
C ILE A 44 -10.45 -4.51 3.78
N VAL A 45 -11.58 -4.01 4.22
CA VAL A 45 -11.83 -2.58 4.37
C VAL A 45 -11.69 -2.21 5.84
N VAL A 46 -10.94 -1.15 6.13
CA VAL A 46 -10.82 -0.61 7.48
C VAL A 46 -11.31 0.84 7.45
N THR A 47 -12.52 1.07 7.95
CA THR A 47 -13.07 2.44 8.10
C THR A 47 -12.53 3.05 9.39
N ASP A 48 -11.78 4.14 9.26
CA ASP A 48 -10.98 4.73 10.34
C ASP A 48 -11.73 5.87 11.05
N GLY A 49 -12.79 5.53 11.78
CA GLY A 49 -13.62 6.51 12.48
C GLY A 49 -14.45 7.36 11.52
N CYS A 50 -15.05 6.76 10.49
CA CYS A 50 -15.90 7.45 9.53
C CYS A 50 -17.18 7.99 10.19
N SER A 51 -17.64 9.16 9.74
CA SER A 51 -18.91 9.80 10.13
C SER A 51 -19.93 9.83 8.99
N ASP A 52 -19.56 9.35 7.80
CA ASP A 52 -20.39 9.26 6.61
C ASP A 52 -20.80 7.81 6.29
N SER A 53 -21.44 7.58 5.15
CA SER A 53 -21.92 6.26 4.71
C SER A 53 -20.84 5.38 4.06
N THR A 54 -19.54 5.61 4.33
CA THR A 54 -18.44 4.82 3.76
C THR A 54 -18.60 3.31 4.05
N ALA A 55 -18.92 2.96 5.29
CA ALA A 55 -19.06 1.56 5.71
C ALA A 55 -20.27 0.88 5.06
N GLU A 56 -21.40 1.58 4.96
CA GLU A 56 -22.63 1.10 4.30
C GLU A 56 -22.38 0.84 2.82
N GLU A 57 -21.67 1.75 2.14
CA GLU A 57 -21.32 1.59 0.73
C GLU A 57 -20.41 0.37 0.52
N ALA A 58 -19.41 0.18 1.38
CA ALA A 58 -18.54 -0.98 1.35
C ALA A 58 -19.31 -2.30 1.53
N ARG A 59 -20.28 -2.34 2.49
CA ARG A 59 -21.17 -3.51 2.68
C ARG A 59 -22.05 -3.76 1.46
N GLY A 60 -22.54 -2.70 0.82
CA GLY A 60 -23.33 -2.81 -0.41
C GLY A 60 -22.54 -3.43 -1.57
N VAL A 61 -21.26 -3.14 -1.67
CA VAL A 61 -20.36 -3.80 -2.66
C VAL A 61 -20.08 -5.25 -2.25
N ALA A 62 -19.75 -5.49 -0.97
CA ALA A 62 -19.48 -6.84 -0.46
C ALA A 62 -20.64 -7.82 -0.75
N ALA A 63 -21.87 -7.39 -0.49
CA ALA A 63 -23.07 -8.21 -0.72
C ALA A 63 -23.28 -8.61 -2.19
N ARG A 64 -22.78 -7.80 -3.13
CA ARG A 64 -22.92 -8.05 -4.57
C ARG A 64 -21.68 -8.70 -5.20
N THR A 65 -20.57 -8.75 -4.47
CA THR A 65 -19.28 -9.21 -5.02
C THR A 65 -19.38 -10.66 -5.47
N GLN A 66 -20.03 -11.54 -4.71
CA GLN A 66 -20.17 -12.95 -5.06
C GLN A 66 -20.96 -13.16 -6.36
N GLU A 67 -21.98 -12.35 -6.61
CA GLU A 67 -22.77 -12.38 -7.85
C GLU A 67 -21.96 -11.84 -9.05
N LEU A 68 -21.15 -10.79 -8.82
CA LEU A 68 -20.39 -10.10 -9.86
C LEU A 68 -19.15 -10.87 -10.31
N VAL A 69 -18.50 -11.60 -9.40
CA VAL A 69 -17.17 -12.19 -9.64
C VAL A 69 -17.28 -13.69 -9.94
N GLY A 70 -18.39 -14.35 -9.62
CA GLY A 70 -18.61 -15.78 -9.87
C GLY A 70 -17.68 -16.72 -9.10
N ARG A 71 -16.97 -16.20 -8.08
CA ARG A 71 -16.11 -16.95 -7.18
C ARG A 71 -16.28 -16.50 -5.74
N GLU A 72 -16.02 -17.39 -4.79
CA GLU A 72 -15.99 -17.03 -3.40
C GLU A 72 -14.78 -16.10 -3.14
N MET A 73 -15.05 -14.90 -2.59
CA MET A 73 -14.03 -13.96 -2.20
C MET A 73 -14.36 -13.44 -0.79
N PRO A 74 -13.57 -13.79 0.22
CA PRO A 74 -13.71 -13.24 1.54
C PRO A 74 -13.64 -11.71 1.52
N PHE A 75 -14.68 -11.05 2.06
CA PHE A 75 -14.80 -9.61 2.11
C PHE A 75 -15.10 -9.21 3.55
N ARG A 76 -14.15 -8.58 4.21
CA ARG A 76 -14.25 -8.21 5.62
C ARG A 76 -14.20 -6.69 5.79
N ILE A 77 -15.09 -6.15 6.60
CA ILE A 77 -15.19 -4.72 6.88
C ILE A 77 -15.03 -4.53 8.38
N PHE A 78 -14.04 -3.74 8.77
CA PHE A 78 -13.75 -3.39 10.14
C PHE A 78 -14.01 -1.89 10.35
N GLU A 79 -14.84 -1.56 11.31
CA GLU A 79 -15.21 -0.18 11.67
C GLU A 79 -14.51 0.19 12.96
N LEU A 80 -13.56 1.12 12.87
CA LEU A 80 -12.88 1.67 14.03
C LEU A 80 -13.72 2.80 14.62
N GLN A 81 -13.88 2.81 15.93
CA GLN A 81 -14.65 3.83 16.64
C GLN A 81 -13.94 5.20 16.64
N GLN A 82 -12.62 5.23 16.50
CA GLN A 82 -11.81 6.43 16.51
C GLN A 82 -10.80 6.40 15.37
N ASN A 83 -10.49 7.58 14.83
CA ASN A 83 -9.48 7.73 13.81
C ASN A 83 -8.08 7.50 14.39
N ILE A 84 -7.44 6.41 13.98
CA ILE A 84 -6.07 6.04 14.37
C ILE A 84 -5.04 6.39 13.27
N GLY A 85 -5.49 6.97 12.17
CA GLY A 85 -4.69 7.38 11.03
C GLY A 85 -4.41 6.25 10.04
N LYS A 86 -4.04 6.63 8.81
CA LYS A 86 -3.85 5.70 7.68
C LYS A 86 -2.91 4.54 8.03
N GLY A 87 -1.74 4.84 8.63
CA GLY A 87 -0.78 3.82 9.02
C GLY A 87 -1.35 2.83 10.05
N GLY A 88 -2.14 3.32 11.00
CA GLY A 88 -2.85 2.50 11.97
C GLY A 88 -3.88 1.58 11.31
N ALA A 89 -4.70 2.12 10.40
CA ALA A 89 -5.70 1.35 9.66
C ALA A 89 -5.05 0.29 8.75
N MET A 90 -3.94 0.62 8.07
CA MET A 90 -3.15 -0.34 7.28
C MET A 90 -2.62 -1.48 8.16
N ALA A 91 -2.00 -1.16 9.29
CA ALA A 91 -1.48 -2.15 10.23
C ALA A 91 -2.62 -3.00 10.82
N TYR A 92 -3.75 -2.38 11.15
CA TYR A 92 -4.93 -3.09 11.65
C TYR A 92 -5.43 -4.15 10.67
N GLY A 93 -5.52 -3.82 9.37
CA GLY A 93 -5.89 -4.77 8.32
C GLY A 93 -4.84 -5.87 8.11
N ALA A 94 -3.55 -5.51 8.10
CA ALA A 94 -2.44 -6.44 7.89
C ALA A 94 -2.34 -7.54 8.96
N HIS A 95 -2.72 -7.24 10.21
CA HIS A 95 -2.77 -8.22 11.30
C HIS A 95 -4.00 -9.14 11.25
N ARG A 96 -4.92 -8.93 10.31
CA ARG A 96 -6.17 -9.69 10.19
C ARG A 96 -6.23 -10.62 8.98
N THR A 97 -5.12 -10.80 8.32
CA THR A 97 -4.98 -11.74 7.20
C THR A 97 -3.72 -12.56 7.35
N ASP A 98 -3.75 -13.77 6.81
CA ASP A 98 -2.59 -14.65 6.67
C ASP A 98 -2.10 -14.71 5.21
N ALA A 99 -2.55 -13.79 4.35
CA ALA A 99 -2.08 -13.68 2.98
C ALA A 99 -0.58 -13.34 2.95
N ASP A 100 0.13 -13.83 1.94
CA ASP A 100 1.58 -13.65 1.78
C ASP A 100 1.93 -12.25 1.30
N VAL A 101 1.03 -11.65 0.51
CA VAL A 101 1.18 -10.31 -0.09
C VAL A 101 0.00 -9.43 0.34
N LEU A 102 0.33 -8.21 0.75
CA LEU A 102 -0.63 -7.16 1.09
C LEU A 102 -0.65 -6.12 -0.02
N LEU A 103 -1.82 -5.89 -0.61
CA LEU A 103 -2.06 -4.80 -1.55
C LEU A 103 -2.78 -3.65 -0.83
N PHE A 104 -2.13 -2.51 -0.72
CA PHE A 104 -2.74 -1.29 -0.19
C PHE A 104 -3.21 -0.40 -1.32
N LEU A 105 -4.46 0.04 -1.26
CA LEU A 105 -5.08 0.97 -2.21
C LEU A 105 -5.87 2.03 -1.45
N ASP A 106 -5.78 3.28 -1.90
CA ASP A 106 -6.58 4.37 -1.35
C ASP A 106 -8.05 4.24 -1.77
N ALA A 107 -8.96 4.57 -0.87
CA ALA A 107 -10.40 4.41 -1.07
C ALA A 107 -11.01 5.46 -2.04
N ASP A 108 -10.22 6.45 -2.48
CA ASP A 108 -10.67 7.57 -3.32
C ASP A 108 -10.09 7.56 -4.74
N LEU A 109 -9.52 6.44 -5.19
CA LEU A 109 -8.96 6.34 -6.54
C LEU A 109 -10.03 6.45 -7.62
N ILE A 110 -9.73 7.26 -8.63
CA ILE A 110 -10.58 7.45 -9.81
C ILE A 110 -9.96 6.73 -10.99
N GLY A 111 -10.77 5.95 -11.72
CA GLY A 111 -10.36 5.26 -12.93
C GLY A 111 -9.56 3.98 -12.70
N LEU A 112 -9.50 3.46 -11.46
CA LEU A 112 -8.90 2.17 -11.15
C LEU A 112 -9.69 1.04 -11.82
N LYS A 113 -8.98 0.09 -12.42
CA LYS A 113 -9.52 -1.14 -13.03
C LYS A 113 -8.78 -2.36 -12.50
N SER A 114 -9.36 -3.54 -12.70
CA SER A 114 -8.78 -4.81 -12.26
C SER A 114 -7.39 -5.09 -12.85
N GLU A 115 -7.14 -4.67 -14.09
CA GLU A 115 -5.85 -4.87 -14.75
C GLU A 115 -4.70 -4.13 -14.04
N GLN A 116 -4.96 -2.95 -13.47
CA GLN A 116 -3.97 -2.21 -12.67
C GLN A 116 -3.77 -2.83 -11.29
N VAL A 117 -4.84 -3.39 -10.70
CA VAL A 117 -4.75 -4.18 -9.46
C VAL A 117 -3.85 -5.39 -9.68
N ASP A 118 -4.09 -6.14 -10.75
CA ASP A 118 -3.28 -7.30 -11.13
C ASP A 118 -1.84 -6.91 -11.45
N ALA A 119 -1.63 -5.80 -12.17
CA ALA A 119 -0.30 -5.30 -12.50
C ALA A 119 0.54 -4.98 -11.25
N LEU A 120 -0.09 -4.43 -10.20
CA LEU A 120 0.57 -4.17 -8.92
C LEU A 120 0.97 -5.46 -8.19
N LEU A 121 0.16 -6.50 -8.30
CA LEU A 121 0.39 -7.77 -7.60
C LEU A 121 1.38 -8.69 -8.31
N LYS A 122 1.39 -8.71 -9.65
CA LYS A 122 2.20 -9.65 -10.44
C LYS A 122 3.66 -9.76 -10.00
N PRO A 123 4.44 -8.67 -9.81
CA PRO A 123 5.84 -8.82 -9.45
C PRO A 123 6.06 -9.38 -8.03
N THR A 124 5.10 -9.17 -7.11
CA THR A 124 5.19 -9.70 -5.74
C THR A 124 4.66 -11.12 -5.60
N LEU A 125 3.90 -11.59 -6.59
CA LEU A 125 3.38 -12.96 -6.66
C LEU A 125 4.19 -13.85 -7.63
N GLU A 126 5.32 -13.34 -8.14
CA GLU A 126 6.18 -14.12 -9.04
C GLU A 126 6.59 -15.44 -8.39
N ALA A 127 6.44 -16.53 -9.14
CA ALA A 127 6.71 -17.87 -8.64
C ALA A 127 8.19 -18.11 -8.34
N GLU A 128 9.06 -17.54 -9.18
CA GLU A 128 10.51 -17.62 -8.99
C GLU A 128 10.96 -16.61 -7.92
N ALA A 129 11.45 -17.13 -6.79
CA ALA A 129 11.82 -16.30 -5.63
C ALA A 129 12.89 -15.25 -5.95
N ASP A 130 13.85 -15.57 -6.82
CA ASP A 130 14.92 -14.68 -7.26
C ASP A 130 14.45 -13.53 -8.17
N LYS A 131 13.28 -13.68 -8.80
CA LYS A 131 12.63 -12.65 -9.63
C LYS A 131 11.57 -11.87 -8.88
N ARG A 132 11.10 -12.39 -7.75
CA ARG A 132 10.01 -11.82 -6.98
C ARG A 132 10.41 -10.47 -6.37
N ALA A 133 9.54 -9.47 -6.54
CA ALA A 133 9.69 -8.19 -5.84
C ALA A 133 9.23 -8.30 -4.39
N ASP A 134 9.92 -7.64 -3.46
CA ASP A 134 9.48 -7.51 -2.08
C ASP A 134 8.38 -6.46 -1.94
N MET A 135 8.42 -5.44 -2.83
CA MET A 135 7.40 -4.39 -2.89
C MET A 135 7.23 -3.86 -4.32
N THR A 136 5.99 -3.57 -4.71
CA THR A 136 5.67 -2.77 -5.88
C THR A 136 5.09 -1.42 -5.50
N LEU A 137 5.31 -0.41 -6.32
CA LEU A 137 4.75 0.93 -6.20
C LEU A 137 3.94 1.30 -7.42
N GLY A 138 2.72 1.75 -7.23
CA GLY A 138 1.90 2.33 -8.28
C GLY A 138 2.39 3.73 -8.66
N LEU A 139 2.81 3.91 -9.89
CA LEU A 139 3.28 5.19 -10.41
C LEU A 139 2.18 5.83 -11.25
N PHE A 140 1.64 6.95 -10.79
CA PHE A 140 0.70 7.72 -11.60
C PHE A 140 1.40 8.32 -12.80
N GLY A 141 0.73 8.32 -13.96
CA GLY A 141 1.30 8.79 -15.23
C GLY A 141 1.87 10.21 -15.13
N THR A 142 3.04 10.43 -15.72
CA THR A 142 3.71 11.72 -15.76
C THR A 142 2.88 12.72 -16.57
N PRO A 143 2.79 14.00 -16.14
CA PRO A 143 2.34 15.08 -16.99
C PRO A 143 3.24 15.14 -18.24
N ARG A 144 2.62 15.23 -19.43
CA ARG A 144 3.32 15.24 -20.72
C ARG A 144 4.28 16.42 -20.84
N GLY A 145 5.57 16.11 -21.12
CA GLY A 145 6.53 16.91 -21.88
C GLY A 145 6.97 18.28 -21.37
N GLY A 146 8.29 18.54 -21.39
CA GLY A 146 8.93 19.82 -21.16
C GLY A 146 9.98 19.80 -20.06
N VAL A 147 10.74 20.90 -19.89
CA VAL A 147 11.73 21.13 -18.83
C VAL A 147 11.14 20.88 -17.43
N PHE A 148 9.85 21.17 -17.27
CA PHE A 148 9.07 20.89 -16.07
C PHE A 148 8.87 19.39 -15.86
N GLY A 149 8.71 18.59 -16.92
CA GLY A 149 8.66 17.12 -16.87
C GLY A 149 9.99 16.50 -16.45
N TRP A 150 11.12 17.08 -16.85
CA TRP A 150 12.46 16.64 -16.43
C TRP A 150 12.70 16.96 -14.94
N TRP A 151 12.32 18.15 -14.49
CA TRP A 151 12.39 18.54 -13.07
C TRP A 151 11.44 17.69 -12.20
N LEU A 152 10.22 17.42 -12.69
CA LEU A 152 9.31 16.47 -12.07
C LEU A 152 9.91 15.05 -12.07
N GLY A 153 10.58 14.60 -13.11
CA GLY A 153 11.26 13.30 -13.18
C GLY A 153 12.38 13.14 -12.14
N PHE A 154 13.08 14.23 -11.82
CA PHE A 154 14.04 14.27 -10.71
C PHE A 154 13.32 14.23 -9.34
N CYS A 155 12.20 14.95 -9.21
CA CYS A 155 11.33 14.86 -8.05
C CYS A 155 10.63 13.50 -7.97
N HIS A 156 10.31 12.84 -9.10
CA HIS A 156 9.61 11.55 -9.14
C HIS A 156 10.33 10.41 -8.43
N ARG A 157 11.67 10.39 -8.41
CA ARG A 157 12.39 9.43 -7.57
C ARG A 157 12.11 9.59 -6.08
N ASN A 158 11.80 10.81 -5.65
CA ASN A 158 11.43 11.11 -4.26
C ASN A 158 9.90 11.13 -4.05
N VAL A 159 9.11 11.44 -5.10
CA VAL A 159 7.63 11.48 -5.07
C VAL A 159 7.03 10.08 -5.25
N ALA A 160 7.70 9.16 -5.95
CA ALA A 160 7.32 7.74 -5.98
C ALA A 160 7.23 7.13 -4.56
N ALA A 161 7.98 7.70 -3.60
CA ALA A 161 7.90 7.30 -2.20
C ALA A 161 6.58 7.65 -1.50
N ILE A 162 5.76 8.54 -2.09
CA ILE A 162 4.54 9.12 -1.45
C ILE A 162 3.26 8.46 -1.97
N THR A 163 3.35 7.57 -2.98
CA THR A 163 2.15 6.88 -3.47
C THR A 163 1.59 5.91 -2.43
N GLY A 164 0.26 5.95 -2.23
CA GLY A 164 -0.45 5.03 -1.35
C GLY A 164 -0.66 3.63 -1.96
N GLN A 165 -0.55 3.50 -3.28
CA GLN A 165 -0.81 2.26 -4.02
C GLN A 165 0.43 1.40 -4.08
N ARG A 166 0.41 0.28 -3.36
CA ARG A 166 1.54 -0.64 -3.28
C ARG A 166 1.13 -2.05 -2.96
N ALA A 167 1.82 -3.03 -3.53
CA ALA A 167 1.82 -4.38 -3.00
C ALA A 167 3.16 -4.63 -2.29
N ILE A 168 3.13 -5.33 -1.16
CA ILE A 168 4.30 -5.61 -0.33
C ILE A 168 4.14 -6.98 0.33
N ARG A 169 5.21 -7.72 0.45
CA ARG A 169 5.22 -8.95 1.23
C ARG A 169 4.76 -8.67 2.66
N ARG A 170 3.87 -9.51 3.19
CA ARG A 170 3.31 -9.32 4.52
C ARG A 170 4.37 -9.35 5.62
N ASP A 171 5.33 -10.27 5.54
CA ASP A 171 6.42 -10.38 6.50
C ASP A 171 7.31 -9.13 6.52
N VAL A 172 7.59 -8.53 5.35
CA VAL A 172 8.30 -7.25 5.24
C VAL A 172 7.50 -6.13 5.88
N PHE A 173 6.20 -6.03 5.57
CA PHE A 173 5.34 -4.97 6.12
C PHE A 173 5.24 -5.05 7.65
N LEU A 174 5.03 -6.24 8.20
CA LEU A 174 4.90 -6.46 9.65
C LEU A 174 6.23 -6.25 10.40
N ALA A 175 7.36 -6.28 9.69
CA ALA A 175 8.67 -6.00 10.28
C ALA A 175 8.97 -4.50 10.42
N ILE A 176 8.16 -3.61 9.80
CA ILE A 176 8.37 -2.15 9.87
C ILE A 176 7.94 -1.64 11.24
N PRO A 177 8.83 -0.97 11.99
CA PRO A 177 8.49 -0.45 13.31
C PRO A 177 7.60 0.79 13.24
N ASP A 178 6.73 0.96 14.25
CA ASP A 178 6.00 2.21 14.56
C ASP A 178 5.12 2.80 13.44
N LEU A 179 4.59 1.99 12.51
CA LEU A 179 3.68 2.46 11.45
C LEU A 179 2.45 3.20 12.00
N THR A 180 1.99 2.83 13.19
CA THR A 180 0.82 3.45 13.83
C THR A 180 1.03 4.91 14.22
N ARG A 181 2.29 5.34 14.42
CA ARG A 181 2.63 6.73 14.75
C ARG A 181 2.73 7.65 13.52
N SER A 182 2.79 7.05 12.32
CA SER A 182 2.98 7.78 11.07
C SER A 182 1.63 8.13 10.43
N ARG A 183 0.96 9.21 10.91
CA ARG A 183 -0.36 9.60 10.39
C ARG A 183 -0.36 9.87 8.88
N PHE A 184 0.56 10.70 8.39
CA PHE A 184 0.70 11.08 6.97
C PHE A 184 2.01 10.63 6.32
N GLY A 185 2.93 10.06 7.08
CA GLY A 185 4.25 9.66 6.61
C GLY A 185 4.41 8.14 6.43
N VAL A 186 3.32 7.37 6.48
CA VAL A 186 3.38 5.91 6.42
C VAL A 186 4.01 5.42 5.11
N GLU A 187 3.69 6.05 3.99
CA GLU A 187 4.24 5.71 2.68
C GLU A 187 5.75 5.91 2.62
N ILE A 188 6.23 7.02 3.21
CA ILE A 188 7.66 7.33 3.29
C ILE A 188 8.36 6.34 4.21
N ALA A 189 7.76 6.03 5.37
CA ALA A 189 8.31 5.06 6.32
C ALA A 189 8.52 3.69 5.68
N ILE A 190 7.51 3.18 4.97
CA ILE A 190 7.59 1.90 4.25
C ILE A 190 8.69 1.94 3.20
N THR A 191 8.71 2.95 2.34
CA THR A 191 9.68 3.06 1.24
C THR A 191 11.12 3.16 1.78
N ARG A 192 11.35 3.94 2.84
CA ARG A 192 12.66 4.04 3.48
C ARG A 192 13.11 2.73 4.10
N TYR A 193 12.20 2.00 4.74
CA TYR A 193 12.49 0.67 5.28
C TYR A 193 12.98 -0.27 4.18
N VAL A 194 12.21 -0.38 3.08
CA VAL A 194 12.57 -1.23 1.94
C VAL A 194 13.93 -0.85 1.35
N HIS A 195 14.22 0.45 1.21
CA HIS A 195 15.53 0.92 0.75
C HIS A 195 16.67 0.63 1.74
N ALA A 196 16.45 0.85 3.04
CA ALA A 196 17.47 0.61 4.07
C ALA A 196 17.88 -0.86 4.13
N TRP A 197 16.94 -1.77 3.88
CA TRP A 197 17.19 -3.22 3.85
C TRP A 197 17.58 -3.74 2.48
N LYS A 198 17.74 -2.87 1.45
CA LYS A 198 18.08 -3.22 0.07
C LYS A 198 17.13 -4.27 -0.53
N LEU A 199 15.85 -4.24 -0.14
CA LEU A 199 14.83 -5.13 -0.66
C LEU A 199 14.47 -4.73 -2.10
N ARG A 200 14.04 -5.71 -2.90
CA ARG A 200 13.71 -5.50 -4.31
C ARG A 200 12.38 -4.75 -4.45
N MET A 201 12.44 -3.60 -5.11
CA MET A 201 11.28 -2.75 -5.34
C MET A 201 11.08 -2.50 -6.83
N GLU A 202 9.85 -2.64 -7.31
CA GLU A 202 9.47 -2.37 -8.71
C GLU A 202 8.40 -1.28 -8.81
N GLY A 203 8.53 -0.41 -9.82
CA GLY A 203 7.54 0.60 -10.14
C GLY A 203 6.57 0.11 -11.21
N VAL A 204 5.27 0.20 -10.96
CA VAL A 204 4.21 -0.21 -11.89
C VAL A 204 3.44 1.01 -12.37
N PRO A 205 3.42 1.35 -13.67
CA PRO A 205 2.68 2.50 -14.16
C PRO A 205 1.17 2.28 -14.06
N LEU A 206 0.48 3.20 -13.40
CA LEU A 206 -0.99 3.23 -13.30
C LEU A 206 -1.54 4.26 -14.29
N HIS A 207 -1.81 3.80 -15.51
CA HIS A 207 -2.38 4.65 -16.55
C HIS A 207 -3.85 4.98 -16.26
N ASN A 208 -4.22 6.27 -16.44
CA ASN A 208 -5.59 6.76 -16.25
C ASN A 208 -6.15 6.62 -14.83
N VAL A 209 -5.31 6.36 -13.84
CA VAL A 209 -5.68 6.39 -12.42
C VAL A 209 -5.25 7.74 -11.84
N THR A 210 -6.11 8.36 -11.05
CA THR A 210 -5.84 9.64 -10.41
C THR A 210 -6.51 9.71 -9.03
N HIS A 211 -6.15 10.74 -8.26
CA HIS A 211 -6.87 11.11 -7.04
C HIS A 211 -7.77 12.31 -7.31
N PRO A 212 -8.90 12.44 -6.61
CA PRO A 212 -9.70 13.66 -6.67
C PRO A 212 -8.87 14.85 -6.19
N ILE A 213 -9.02 15.98 -6.88
CA ILE A 213 -8.34 17.21 -6.50
C ILE A 213 -8.94 17.69 -5.18
N LYS A 214 -8.10 17.83 -4.13
CA LYS A 214 -8.55 18.18 -2.76
C LYS A 214 -9.28 19.53 -2.69
N GLU A 215 -9.07 20.42 -3.67
CA GLU A 215 -9.77 21.70 -3.78
C GLU A 215 -11.29 21.53 -3.96
N GLU A 216 -11.73 20.45 -4.59
CA GLU A 216 -13.15 20.13 -4.76
C GLU A 216 -13.80 19.65 -3.44
N LYS A 217 -13.00 19.09 -2.52
CA LYS A 217 -13.51 18.54 -1.24
C LYS A 217 -13.70 19.61 -0.14
N ILE A 218 -12.88 20.67 -0.08
CA ILE A 218 -12.78 21.50 1.16
C ILE A 218 -12.72 23.03 0.88
N GLY A 219 -12.72 23.46 -0.39
CA GLY A 219 -12.51 24.87 -0.79
C GLY A 219 -11.02 25.27 -0.77
N ILE A 220 -10.68 26.21 -1.65
CA ILE A 220 -9.29 26.56 -2.02
C ILE A 220 -8.42 26.94 -0.81
N PHE A 221 -8.92 27.74 0.13
CA PHE A 221 -8.14 28.20 1.30
C PHE A 221 -7.88 27.11 2.35
N LYS A 222 -8.85 26.26 2.63
CA LYS A 222 -8.68 25.12 3.57
C LYS A 222 -7.79 24.04 2.96
N GLY A 223 -7.92 23.78 1.66
CA GLY A 223 -7.08 22.81 0.94
C GLY A 223 -5.60 23.20 0.95
N MET A 224 -5.30 24.49 0.75
CA MET A 224 -3.92 25.01 0.78
C MET A 224 -3.28 24.92 2.16
N ARG A 225 -4.03 25.28 3.22
CA ARG A 225 -3.55 25.13 4.62
C ARG A 225 -3.31 23.66 4.97
N HIS A 226 -4.15 22.75 4.50
CA HIS A 226 -3.97 21.31 4.72
C HIS A 226 -2.74 20.77 3.99
N ARG A 227 -2.46 21.24 2.77
CA ARG A 227 -1.22 20.91 2.03
C ARG A 227 0.03 21.42 2.75
N VAL A 228 0.03 22.66 3.22
CA VAL A 228 1.17 23.23 3.97
C VAL A 228 1.44 22.43 5.23
N ASN A 229 0.40 22.06 5.98
CA ASN A 229 0.56 21.22 7.17
C ASN A 229 1.08 19.81 6.81
N MET A 230 0.54 19.19 5.76
CA MET A 230 0.99 17.89 5.27
C MET A 230 2.47 17.91 4.86
N TYR A 231 2.89 18.92 4.07
CA TYR A 231 4.30 19.06 3.69
C TYR A 231 5.19 19.38 4.90
N GLY A 232 4.70 20.19 5.85
CA GLY A 232 5.39 20.47 7.09
C GLY A 232 5.61 19.22 7.93
N GLU A 233 4.60 18.36 8.07
CA GLU A 233 4.71 17.08 8.78
C GLU A 233 5.66 16.10 8.07
N ILE A 234 5.61 16.04 6.73
CA ILE A 234 6.53 15.22 5.93
C ILE A 234 7.98 15.67 6.14
N VAL A 235 8.25 16.99 6.04
CA VAL A 235 9.58 17.56 6.25
C VAL A 235 10.05 17.33 7.69
N PHE A 236 9.18 17.59 8.67
CA PHE A 236 9.48 17.34 10.08
C PHE A 236 9.79 15.87 10.36
N TYR A 237 9.00 14.95 9.81
CA TYR A 237 9.23 13.50 9.93
C TYR A 237 10.57 13.09 9.32
N VAL A 238 10.89 13.58 8.10
CA VAL A 238 12.16 13.29 7.42
C VAL A 238 13.35 13.83 8.22
N ILE A 239 13.25 15.04 8.76
CA ILE A 239 14.31 15.64 9.59
C ILE A 239 14.46 14.90 10.92
N ALA A 240 13.36 14.66 11.63
CA ALA A 240 13.37 13.99 12.93
C ALA A 240 13.92 12.56 12.84
N ASP A 241 13.57 11.84 11.76
CA ASP A 241 14.05 10.49 11.53
C ASP A 241 15.52 10.47 11.07
N THR A 242 15.96 11.43 10.26
CA THR A 242 17.37 11.59 9.88
C THR A 242 18.25 11.87 11.12
N LEU A 243 17.79 12.75 12.03
CA LEU A 243 18.49 13.04 13.27
C LEU A 243 18.50 11.82 14.20
N ARG A 244 17.39 11.09 14.33
CA ARG A 244 17.32 9.88 15.17
C ARG A 244 18.26 8.78 14.66
N ASN A 245 18.30 8.55 13.35
CA ASN A 245 19.19 7.56 12.73
C ASN A 245 20.67 7.98 12.75
N SER A 246 20.96 9.28 12.84
CA SER A 246 22.32 9.82 13.04
C SER A 246 22.81 9.67 14.49
N LEU A 247 21.90 9.52 15.46
CA LEU A 247 22.21 9.48 16.90
C LEU A 247 22.09 8.07 17.52
N SER A 248 21.58 7.07 16.78
CA SER A 248 21.40 5.71 17.31
C SER A 248 22.15 4.66 16.51
N GLU A 249 23.31 4.27 17.02
CA GLU A 249 23.92 2.97 16.69
C GLU A 249 23.36 1.90 17.65
N PRO A 250 22.24 1.24 17.33
CA PRO A 250 22.05 -0.13 17.81
C PRO A 250 21.40 -1.09 16.79
N HIS A 251 21.38 -0.79 15.50
CA HIS A 251 20.70 -1.67 14.52
C HIS A 251 21.53 -2.88 14.04
N ARG A 252 22.79 -3.02 14.43
CA ARG A 252 23.65 -4.15 14.02
C ARG A 252 23.11 -5.52 14.45
N HIS A 253 22.50 -5.63 15.62
CA HIS A 253 21.98 -6.92 16.11
C HIS A 253 20.62 -7.30 15.46
N GLN A 254 19.78 -6.35 15.10
CA GLN A 254 18.55 -6.65 14.36
C GLN A 254 18.84 -6.96 12.89
N THR A 255 19.84 -6.31 12.31
CA THR A 255 20.32 -6.55 10.93
C THR A 255 20.80 -7.99 10.75
N LEU A 256 21.52 -8.56 11.73
CA LEU A 256 21.97 -9.94 11.66
C LEU A 256 20.81 -10.93 11.72
N LYS A 257 19.84 -10.75 12.63
CA LYS A 257 18.64 -11.61 12.72
C LYS A 257 17.75 -11.57 11.49
N MET A 258 17.67 -10.42 10.80
CA MET A 258 16.89 -10.31 9.57
C MET A 258 17.67 -10.81 8.35
N ARG A 259 19.00 -10.67 8.29
CA ARG A 259 19.81 -11.35 7.27
C ARG A 259 19.67 -12.86 7.35
N GLU A 260 19.62 -13.42 8.55
CA GLU A 260 19.32 -14.84 8.76
C GLU A 260 17.90 -15.22 8.33
N ARG A 261 16.94 -14.30 8.44
CA ARG A 261 15.52 -14.53 8.09
C ARG A 261 15.20 -14.30 6.60
N PHE A 262 15.95 -13.43 5.92
CA PHE A 262 15.72 -13.04 4.52
C PHE A 262 16.92 -13.31 3.60
N GLY A 263 18.05 -13.80 4.13
CA GLY A 263 19.31 -13.94 3.40
C GLY A 263 19.89 -15.35 3.35
N SER A 264 19.09 -16.40 3.66
CA SER A 264 19.59 -17.79 3.62
C SER A 264 19.33 -18.52 2.30
N ASP A 265 18.97 -17.82 1.22
CA ASP A 265 18.88 -18.46 -0.10
C ASP A 265 19.78 -17.71 -1.11
N GLY A 266 21.09 -17.88 -0.97
CA GLY A 266 22.02 -17.26 -1.91
C GLY A 266 23.49 -17.48 -1.57
N ASP A 267 23.92 -18.76 -1.59
CA ASP A 267 25.28 -19.23 -1.93
C ASP A 267 25.19 -20.54 -2.71
#